data_70e6b6239abcb8313f9646ed6e011544
#
_entry.id   70e6b6239abcb8313f9646ed6e011544
#
_cell.length_a   1.000
_cell.length_b   1.000
_cell.length_c   1.000
_cell.angle_alpha   90.00
_cell.angle_beta   90.00
_cell.angle_gamma   90.00
#
_symmetry.space_group_name_H-M   'P 1'
#
loop_
_entity.id
_entity.type
_entity.pdbx_description
1 polymer ?
#
loop_
_entity_poly.entity_id
_entity_poly.type
_entity_poly.pdbx_seq_one_letter_code
_entity_poly.pdbx_strand_id
1 'polypeptide(L)'
;MSDQDTFHSEEHDDITGLVLSGGGARAAYQVGVLHQLAKWFEQENKREFDFPFKILCGTSAGAINAAALACAGRNFYQSTDRMLKVWENFSSDQVFRSDSLGIIRTGARWLSALSIGWMLRKRPKCLLDNSPLSHLMHELLHFRRLDEALENGTIHALAVTASSYSS
;
A
#
# COMPACT_ATOMS: atom_id res chain seq x y z
N MET A 1 -12.95 -15.63 -56.82
CA MET A 1 -12.32 -14.41 -56.30
C MET A 1 -12.83 -14.30 -54.88
N SER A 2 -12.12 -14.91 -53.96
CA SER A 2 -12.49 -15.03 -52.56
C SER A 2 -11.62 -14.03 -51.79
N ASP A 3 -12.25 -12.94 -51.35
CA ASP A 3 -11.65 -12.04 -50.38
C ASP A 3 -11.54 -12.77 -49.04
N GLN A 4 -10.32 -13.11 -48.67
CA GLN A 4 -9.99 -13.50 -47.32
C GLN A 4 -9.75 -12.21 -46.54
N ASP A 5 -10.77 -11.77 -45.82
CA ASP A 5 -10.62 -10.81 -44.75
C ASP A 5 -9.69 -11.37 -43.67
N THR A 6 -8.42 -11.03 -43.75
CA THR A 6 -7.46 -11.23 -42.70
C THR A 6 -7.82 -10.27 -41.56
N PHE A 7 -8.57 -10.79 -40.58
CA PHE A 7 -8.66 -10.14 -39.27
C PHE A 7 -7.26 -10.08 -38.68
N HIS A 8 -6.59 -8.93 -38.84
CA HIS A 8 -5.48 -8.56 -37.98
C HIS A 8 -6.08 -8.33 -36.59
N SER A 9 -5.95 -9.31 -35.70
CA SER A 9 -6.11 -9.07 -34.28
C SER A 9 -4.99 -8.11 -33.89
N GLU A 10 -5.33 -6.83 -33.74
CA GLU A 10 -4.48 -5.90 -33.01
C GLU A 10 -4.28 -6.53 -31.62
N GLU A 11 -3.07 -6.94 -31.32
CA GLU A 11 -2.66 -7.33 -29.98
C GLU A 11 -2.81 -6.08 -29.10
N HIS A 12 -4.03 -5.87 -28.55
CA HIS A 12 -4.22 -4.94 -27.47
C HIS A 12 -3.43 -5.48 -26.29
N ASP A 13 -2.34 -4.81 -25.96
CA ASP A 13 -1.62 -5.01 -24.71
C ASP A 13 -2.61 -4.67 -23.58
N ASP A 14 -3.32 -5.68 -23.07
CA ASP A 14 -4.35 -5.51 -22.05
C ASP A 14 -3.73 -4.98 -20.76
N ILE A 15 -3.93 -3.70 -20.50
CA ILE A 15 -3.45 -3.03 -19.28
C ILE A 15 -4.30 -3.46 -18.10
N THR A 16 -3.72 -4.27 -17.21
CA THR A 16 -4.39 -4.73 -16.00
C THR A 16 -4.13 -3.79 -14.82
N GLY A 17 -5.20 -3.38 -14.15
CA GLY A 17 -5.16 -2.58 -12.92
C GLY A 17 -5.46 -3.40 -11.67
N LEU A 18 -4.79 -3.08 -10.56
CA LEU A 18 -5.04 -3.64 -9.23
C LEU A 18 -5.56 -2.56 -8.31
N VAL A 19 -6.73 -2.80 -7.69
CA VAL A 19 -7.33 -1.88 -6.72
C VAL A 19 -7.35 -2.54 -5.34
N LEU A 20 -6.69 -1.92 -4.36
CA LEU A 20 -6.58 -2.41 -2.99
C LEU A 20 -7.38 -1.48 -2.05
N SER A 21 -8.47 -2.02 -1.49
CA SER A 21 -9.34 -1.28 -0.57
C SER A 21 -8.69 -1.06 0.79
N GLY A 22 -9.14 -0.03 1.50
CA GLY A 22 -8.82 0.18 2.91
C GLY A 22 -9.44 -0.91 3.79
N GLY A 23 -8.95 -1.03 5.03
CA GLY A 23 -9.51 -2.00 5.96
C GLY A 23 -8.61 -2.30 7.18
N GLY A 24 -7.60 -1.50 7.45
CA GLY A 24 -6.68 -1.72 8.57
C GLY A 24 -6.01 -3.10 8.47
N ALA A 25 -6.16 -3.93 9.51
CA ALA A 25 -5.57 -5.27 9.55
C ALA A 25 -6.02 -6.21 8.42
N ARG A 26 -7.17 -5.95 7.77
CA ARG A 26 -7.60 -6.73 6.59
C ARG A 26 -6.66 -6.60 5.40
N ALA A 27 -5.79 -5.59 5.38
CA ALA A 27 -4.76 -5.45 4.35
C ALA A 27 -3.75 -6.63 4.37
N ALA A 28 -3.54 -7.29 5.51
CA ALA A 28 -2.78 -8.52 5.58
C ALA A 28 -3.40 -9.65 4.73
N TYR A 29 -4.73 -9.78 4.75
CA TYR A 29 -5.44 -10.75 3.91
C TYR A 29 -5.23 -10.47 2.40
N GLN A 30 -5.25 -9.19 1.99
CA GLN A 30 -4.95 -8.81 0.61
C GLN A 30 -3.57 -9.30 0.18
N VAL A 31 -2.56 -9.13 1.05
CA VAL A 31 -1.19 -9.59 0.77
C VAL A 31 -1.13 -11.11 0.62
N GLY A 32 -1.84 -11.86 1.46
CA GLY A 32 -1.95 -13.31 1.33
C GLY A 32 -2.55 -13.75 0.00
N VAL A 33 -3.61 -13.08 -0.46
CA VAL A 33 -4.22 -13.33 -1.78
C VAL A 33 -3.23 -13.01 -2.90
N LEU A 34 -2.57 -11.85 -2.86
CA LEU A 34 -1.58 -11.46 -3.87
C LEU A 34 -0.40 -12.43 -3.93
N HIS A 35 0.07 -12.90 -2.78
CA HIS A 35 1.14 -13.89 -2.72
C HIS A 35 0.71 -15.24 -3.32
N GLN A 36 -0.53 -15.67 -3.07
CA GLN A 36 -1.05 -16.89 -3.68
C GLN A 36 -1.22 -16.74 -5.20
N LEU A 37 -1.68 -15.59 -5.68
CA LEU A 37 -1.72 -15.28 -7.12
C LEU A 37 -0.32 -15.31 -7.74
N ALA A 38 0.67 -14.74 -7.05
CA ALA A 38 2.05 -14.74 -7.53
C ALA A 38 2.61 -16.16 -7.65
N LYS A 39 2.32 -17.04 -6.70
CA LYS A 39 2.68 -18.48 -6.79
C LYS A 39 2.03 -19.15 -7.98
N TRP A 40 0.76 -18.85 -8.22
CA TRP A 40 0.04 -19.43 -9.34
C TRP A 40 0.61 -18.95 -10.67
N PHE A 41 0.89 -17.68 -10.81
CA PHE A 41 1.54 -17.14 -12.01
C PHE A 41 2.93 -17.75 -12.25
N GLU A 42 3.75 -17.99 -11.24
CA GLU A 42 5.03 -18.67 -11.37
C GLU A 42 4.89 -20.10 -11.88
N GLN A 43 3.84 -20.83 -11.45
CA GLN A 43 3.60 -22.21 -11.86
C GLN A 43 3.12 -22.33 -13.31
N GLU A 44 2.24 -21.44 -13.75
CA GLU A 44 1.66 -21.45 -15.09
C GLU A 44 2.66 -21.00 -16.16
N ASN A 45 3.49 -20.04 -15.86
CA ASN A 45 4.43 -19.45 -16.80
C ASN A 45 5.88 -19.68 -16.36
N LYS A 46 6.56 -20.56 -17.05
CA LYS A 46 7.99 -20.87 -16.85
C LYS A 46 8.96 -19.73 -17.23
N ARG A 47 8.46 -18.54 -17.54
CA ARG A 47 9.25 -17.35 -17.84
C ARG A 47 9.25 -16.42 -16.63
N GLU A 48 10.35 -15.73 -16.40
CA GLU A 48 10.52 -14.68 -15.42
C GLU A 48 9.39 -13.64 -15.61
N PHE A 49 8.43 -13.63 -14.67
CA PHE A 49 7.21 -12.84 -14.83
C PHE A 49 7.53 -11.35 -14.69
N ASP A 50 7.22 -10.61 -15.72
CA ASP A 50 6.97 -9.18 -15.62
C ASP A 50 5.83 -8.92 -14.65
N PHE A 51 5.88 -7.80 -13.97
CA PHE A 51 4.88 -7.40 -13.00
C PHE A 51 3.48 -7.33 -13.67
N PRO A 52 2.47 -8.12 -13.21
CA PRO A 52 1.24 -8.34 -13.98
C PRO A 52 0.29 -7.14 -13.98
N PHE A 53 0.48 -6.17 -13.06
CA PHE A 53 -0.41 -5.03 -12.90
C PHE A 53 0.30 -3.75 -13.30
N LYS A 54 -0.17 -3.10 -14.36
CA LYS A 54 0.41 -1.85 -14.84
C LYS A 54 -0.11 -0.61 -14.10
N ILE A 55 -1.29 -0.71 -13.48
CA ILE A 55 -1.89 0.38 -12.70
C ILE A 55 -2.18 -0.13 -11.29
N LEU A 56 -1.67 0.56 -10.29
CA LEU A 56 -1.90 0.25 -8.89
C LEU A 56 -2.70 1.36 -8.24
N CYS A 57 -3.81 1.00 -7.58
CA CYS A 57 -4.65 1.94 -6.83
C CYS A 57 -4.82 1.46 -5.40
N GLY A 58 -4.78 2.36 -4.43
CA GLY A 58 -4.97 1.99 -3.04
C GLY A 58 -5.57 3.06 -2.16
N THR A 59 -6.32 2.62 -1.13
CA THR A 59 -6.92 3.49 -0.12
C THR A 59 -6.52 3.04 1.27
N SER A 60 -6.13 3.95 2.18
CA SER A 60 -5.74 3.64 3.56
C SER A 60 -4.65 2.55 3.61
N ALA A 61 -4.82 1.47 4.37
CA ALA A 61 -3.87 0.35 4.42
C ALA A 61 -3.65 -0.32 3.04
N GLY A 62 -4.65 -0.31 2.15
CA GLY A 62 -4.48 -0.73 0.76
C GLY A 62 -3.57 0.20 -0.05
N ALA A 63 -3.50 1.50 0.29
CA ALA A 63 -2.54 2.42 -0.33
C ALA A 63 -1.09 2.08 0.06
N ILE A 64 -0.87 1.63 1.30
CA ILE A 64 0.44 1.15 1.76
C ILE A 64 0.86 -0.09 0.97
N ASN A 65 -0.06 -1.07 0.81
CA ASN A 65 0.20 -2.26 0.02
C ASN A 65 0.48 -1.93 -1.46
N ALA A 66 -0.31 -1.04 -2.07
CA ALA A 66 -0.10 -0.62 -3.45
C ALA A 66 1.25 0.07 -3.64
N ALA A 67 1.63 0.97 -2.73
CA ALA A 67 2.92 1.64 -2.77
C ALA A 67 4.09 0.66 -2.52
N ALA A 68 3.94 -0.28 -1.59
CA ALA A 68 4.94 -1.31 -1.34
C ALA A 68 5.16 -2.19 -2.58
N LEU A 69 4.09 -2.59 -3.28
CA LEU A 69 4.19 -3.32 -4.55
C LEU A 69 4.90 -2.49 -5.61
N ALA A 70 4.54 -1.22 -5.78
CA ALA A 70 5.15 -0.32 -6.74
C ALA A 70 6.66 -0.13 -6.51
N CYS A 71 7.08 -0.09 -5.24
CA CYS A 71 8.49 0.07 -4.84
C CYS A 71 9.30 -1.25 -4.82
N ALA A 72 8.66 -2.41 -4.99
CA ALA A 72 9.32 -3.69 -4.73
C ALA A 72 10.12 -4.26 -5.91
N GLY A 73 9.95 -3.70 -7.11
CA GLY A 73 10.67 -4.10 -8.32
C GLY A 73 9.87 -5.04 -9.25
N ARG A 74 10.54 -5.59 -10.26
CA ARG A 74 9.88 -6.30 -11.36
C ARG A 74 9.29 -7.66 -10.98
N ASN A 75 9.89 -8.38 -10.05
CA ASN A 75 9.46 -9.72 -9.71
C ASN A 75 8.29 -9.69 -8.73
N PHE A 76 7.09 -10.06 -9.21
CA PHE A 76 5.85 -10.01 -8.44
C PHE A 76 5.86 -10.97 -7.25
N TYR A 77 6.40 -12.19 -7.42
CA TYR A 77 6.49 -13.15 -6.33
C TYR A 77 7.38 -12.66 -5.18
N GLN A 78 8.58 -12.19 -5.51
CA GLN A 78 9.49 -11.66 -4.49
C GLN A 78 8.92 -10.42 -3.79
N SER A 79 8.16 -9.60 -4.51
CA SER A 79 7.48 -8.43 -3.97
C SER A 79 6.44 -8.82 -2.93
N THR A 80 5.57 -9.77 -3.26
CA THR A 80 4.52 -10.25 -2.36
C THR A 80 5.09 -11.06 -1.19
N ASP A 81 6.17 -11.82 -1.37
CA ASP A 81 6.87 -12.56 -0.30
C ASP A 81 7.45 -11.61 0.75
N ARG A 82 8.09 -10.52 0.32
CA ARG A 82 8.58 -9.48 1.24
C ARG A 82 7.44 -8.81 2.00
N MET A 83 6.34 -8.48 1.33
CA MET A 83 5.18 -7.91 1.98
C MET A 83 4.57 -8.87 3.00
N LEU A 84 4.47 -10.16 2.66
CA LEU A 84 3.97 -11.19 3.58
C LEU A 84 4.81 -11.24 4.86
N LYS A 85 6.14 -11.26 4.76
CA LYS A 85 7.04 -11.23 5.90
C LYS A 85 6.86 -9.98 6.78
N VAL A 86 6.59 -8.83 6.17
CA VAL A 86 6.28 -7.61 6.92
C VAL A 86 4.99 -7.78 7.71
N TRP A 87 3.91 -8.25 7.07
CA TRP A 87 2.63 -8.44 7.73
C TRP A 87 2.64 -9.56 8.77
N GLU A 88 3.42 -10.62 8.60
CA GLU A 88 3.60 -11.68 9.61
C GLU A 88 4.27 -11.18 10.90
N ASN A 89 5.18 -10.22 10.76
CA ASN A 89 5.89 -9.61 11.89
C ASN A 89 5.26 -8.29 12.35
N PHE A 90 4.13 -7.91 11.76
CA PHE A 90 3.48 -6.63 12.03
C PHE A 90 2.74 -6.67 13.36
N SER A 91 3.07 -5.76 14.26
CA SER A 91 2.39 -5.58 15.53
C SER A 91 1.73 -4.21 15.63
N SER A 92 0.71 -4.08 16.48
CA SER A 92 0.02 -2.81 16.72
C SER A 92 0.95 -1.70 17.19
N ASP A 93 2.04 -2.06 17.87
CA ASP A 93 3.05 -1.12 18.38
C ASP A 93 3.85 -0.42 17.28
N GLN A 94 3.90 -1.05 16.09
CA GLN A 94 4.54 -0.47 14.92
C GLN A 94 3.66 0.56 14.19
N VAL A 95 2.38 0.63 14.54
CA VAL A 95 1.44 1.62 13.96
C VAL A 95 1.20 2.76 14.92
N PHE A 96 0.96 2.43 16.18
CA PHE A 96 0.62 3.38 17.21
C PHE A 96 1.42 3.07 18.49
N ARG A 97 1.83 4.09 19.20
CA ARG A 97 2.30 3.90 20.57
C ARG A 97 1.16 3.39 21.43
N SER A 98 1.22 2.09 21.79
CA SER A 98 0.24 1.41 22.64
C SER A 98 0.72 1.24 24.08
N ASP A 99 1.84 1.86 24.47
CA ASP A 99 2.31 1.85 25.85
C ASP A 99 1.27 2.53 26.78
N SER A 100 0.96 1.86 27.88
CA SER A 100 -0.08 2.31 28.84
C SER A 100 0.14 3.75 29.32
N LEU A 101 1.40 4.18 29.49
CA LEU A 101 1.77 5.55 29.84
C LEU A 101 1.49 6.53 28.70
N GLY A 102 1.73 6.15 27.45
CA GLY A 102 1.43 6.96 26.27
C GLY A 102 -0.07 7.20 26.10
N ILE A 103 -0.88 6.15 26.30
CA ILE A 103 -2.35 6.23 26.23
C ILE A 103 -2.90 7.10 27.36
N ILE A 104 -2.43 6.91 28.61
CA ILE A 104 -2.85 7.72 29.76
C ILE A 104 -2.47 9.20 29.56
N ARG A 105 -1.25 9.48 29.10
CA ARG A 105 -0.77 10.83 28.83
C ARG A 105 -1.55 11.50 27.69
N THR A 106 -1.87 10.76 26.64
CA THR A 106 -2.67 11.27 25.52
C THR A 106 -4.12 11.47 25.96
N GLY A 107 -4.71 10.54 26.70
CA GLY A 107 -6.05 10.64 27.29
C GLY A 107 -6.16 11.82 28.25
N ALA A 108 -5.16 12.03 29.12
CA ALA A 108 -5.12 13.20 30.04
C ALA A 108 -5.01 14.52 29.27
N ARG A 109 -4.23 14.58 28.18
CA ARG A 109 -4.17 15.78 27.30
C ARG A 109 -5.51 16.04 26.62
N TRP A 110 -6.23 15.01 26.19
CA TRP A 110 -7.56 15.14 25.61
C TRP A 110 -8.60 15.61 26.64
N LEU A 111 -8.61 15.03 27.84
CA LEU A 111 -9.47 15.46 28.93
C LEU A 111 -9.18 16.91 29.35
N SER A 112 -7.91 17.30 29.44
CA SER A 112 -7.55 18.70 29.72
C SER A 112 -7.92 19.64 28.57
N ALA A 113 -7.80 19.19 27.31
CA ALA A 113 -8.24 19.97 26.15
C ALA A 113 -9.76 20.16 26.09
N LEU A 114 -10.54 19.15 26.51
CA LEU A 114 -12.00 19.24 26.59
C LEU A 114 -12.45 20.13 27.78
N SER A 115 -11.73 20.07 28.90
CA SER A 115 -12.09 20.84 30.13
C SER A 115 -11.65 22.27 30.07
N ILE A 116 -10.49 22.59 29.48
CA ILE A 116 -9.85 23.91 29.51
C ILE A 116 -9.57 24.45 28.09
N GLY A 117 -9.82 23.61 27.04
CA GLY A 117 -9.44 23.88 25.65
C GLY A 117 -10.12 25.10 25.04
N TRP A 118 -11.30 25.48 25.51
CA TRP A 118 -11.95 26.72 25.10
C TRP A 118 -11.13 27.97 25.46
N MET A 119 -10.33 27.89 26.54
CA MET A 119 -9.50 29.00 27.06
C MET A 119 -8.10 29.00 26.40
N LEU A 120 -7.56 27.84 25.99
CA LEU A 120 -6.18 27.70 25.50
C LEU A 120 -6.02 27.63 23.97
N ARG A 121 -7.11 27.64 23.21
CA ARG A 121 -7.12 27.52 21.70
C ARG A 121 -6.20 26.46 21.09
N LYS A 122 -5.67 25.51 21.85
CA LYS A 122 -4.83 24.41 21.39
C LYS A 122 -5.70 23.17 21.14
N ARG A 123 -6.03 22.89 19.88
CA ARG A 123 -6.71 21.65 19.49
C ARG A 123 -5.66 20.54 19.34
N PRO A 124 -5.79 19.41 20.05
CA PRO A 124 -4.92 18.26 19.80
C PRO A 124 -5.16 17.76 18.37
N LYS A 125 -4.07 17.58 17.60
CA LYS A 125 -4.16 17.24 16.17
C LYS A 125 -4.53 15.77 15.92
N CYS A 126 -4.22 14.87 16.85
CA CYS A 126 -4.56 13.44 16.74
C CYS A 126 -4.69 12.81 18.13
N LEU A 127 -5.47 11.73 18.23
CA LEU A 127 -5.68 10.98 19.46
C LEU A 127 -4.51 10.02 19.73
N LEU A 128 -3.95 9.42 18.68
CA LEU A 128 -2.86 8.46 18.74
C LEU A 128 -1.63 9.00 18.03
N ASP A 129 -0.45 8.71 18.58
CA ASP A 129 0.84 9.00 17.95
C ASP A 129 1.10 7.96 16.86
N ASN A 130 1.15 8.40 15.61
CA ASN A 130 1.41 7.57 14.43
C ASN A 130 2.87 7.67 13.93
N SER A 131 3.79 8.22 14.72
CA SER A 131 5.21 8.28 14.39
C SER A 131 5.81 6.91 14.03
N PRO A 132 5.46 5.81 14.72
CA PRO A 132 5.97 4.49 14.37
C PRO A 132 5.59 4.06 12.94
N LEU A 133 4.34 4.35 12.51
CA LEU A 133 3.90 4.07 11.14
C LEU A 133 4.72 4.86 10.12
N SER A 134 5.03 6.13 10.40
CA SER A 134 5.87 6.95 9.53
C SER A 134 7.27 6.34 9.35
N HIS A 135 7.89 5.89 10.44
CA HIS A 135 9.19 5.19 10.39
C HIS A 135 9.11 3.91 9.56
N LEU A 136 8.12 3.07 9.82
CA LEU A 136 7.90 1.83 9.07
C LEU A 136 7.73 2.10 7.56
N MET A 137 6.97 3.13 7.20
CA MET A 137 6.79 3.52 5.80
C MET A 137 8.11 3.98 5.15
N HIS A 138 8.94 4.74 5.87
CA HIS A 138 10.26 5.15 5.36
C HIS A 138 11.21 3.98 5.16
N GLU A 139 11.13 2.95 5.98
CA GLU A 139 11.94 1.74 5.84
C GLU A 139 11.45 0.84 4.69
N LEU A 140 10.13 0.73 4.50
CA LEU A 140 9.52 -0.16 3.52
C LEU A 140 9.44 0.46 2.12
N LEU A 141 9.17 1.76 2.02
CA LEU A 141 8.92 2.45 0.76
C LEU A 141 10.19 3.13 0.26
N HIS A 142 10.88 2.46 -0.64
CA HIS A 142 12.02 3.04 -1.34
C HIS A 142 11.53 3.82 -2.57
N PHE A 143 11.11 5.07 -2.41
CA PHE A 143 10.51 5.89 -3.45
C PHE A 143 11.36 6.00 -4.73
N ARG A 144 12.69 5.94 -4.62
CA ARG A 144 13.55 5.88 -5.82
C ARG A 144 13.25 4.67 -6.71
N ARG A 145 12.83 3.54 -6.13
CA ARG A 145 12.41 2.37 -6.92
C ARG A 145 11.05 2.57 -7.59
N LEU A 146 10.20 3.43 -7.03
CA LEU A 146 8.96 3.84 -7.68
C LEU A 146 9.26 4.62 -8.96
N ASP A 147 10.18 5.59 -8.89
CA ASP A 147 10.59 6.35 -10.07
C ASP A 147 11.18 5.41 -11.13
N GLU A 148 12.08 4.51 -10.75
CA GLU A 148 12.64 3.48 -11.63
C GLU A 148 11.55 2.59 -12.26
N ALA A 149 10.51 2.20 -11.50
CA ALA A 149 9.42 1.35 -11.99
C ALA A 149 8.51 2.07 -12.99
N LEU A 150 8.31 3.38 -12.81
CA LEU A 150 7.57 4.23 -13.74
C LEU A 150 8.38 4.48 -15.02
N GLU A 151 9.65 4.84 -14.89
CA GLU A 151 10.53 5.14 -16.02
C GLU A 151 10.75 3.93 -16.94
N ASN A 152 10.90 2.73 -16.36
CA ASN A 152 11.15 1.51 -17.13
C ASN A 152 9.86 0.78 -17.56
N GLY A 153 8.67 1.32 -17.27
CA GLY A 153 7.38 0.76 -17.67
C GLY A 153 6.98 -0.51 -16.92
N THR A 154 7.62 -0.84 -15.79
CA THR A 154 7.16 -1.93 -14.91
C THR A 154 5.73 -1.67 -14.45
N ILE A 155 5.45 -0.43 -14.04
CA ILE A 155 4.11 0.11 -13.81
C ILE A 155 3.92 1.40 -14.60
N HIS A 156 2.67 1.72 -14.94
CA HIS A 156 2.31 2.95 -15.61
C HIS A 156 1.83 4.02 -14.64
N ALA A 157 1.18 3.62 -13.54
CA ALA A 157 0.66 4.56 -12.56
C ALA A 157 0.49 3.92 -11.17
N LEU A 158 0.70 4.76 -10.15
CA LEU A 158 0.28 4.51 -8.77
C LEU A 158 -0.66 5.62 -8.33
N ALA A 159 -1.86 5.28 -7.88
CA ALA A 159 -2.82 6.20 -7.30
C ALA A 159 -3.12 5.84 -5.84
N VAL A 160 -3.02 6.82 -4.94
CA VAL A 160 -3.35 6.64 -3.52
C VAL A 160 -4.42 7.65 -3.10
N THR A 161 -5.40 7.17 -2.32
CA THR A 161 -6.44 8.02 -1.76
C THR A 161 -6.13 8.33 -0.30
N ALA A 162 -6.05 9.62 0.02
CA ALA A 162 -5.85 10.12 1.37
C ALA A 162 -6.85 11.24 1.68
N SER A 163 -7.21 11.38 2.97
CA SER A 163 -8.02 12.51 3.45
C SER A 163 -7.11 13.56 4.05
N SER A 164 -7.32 14.84 3.66
CA SER A 164 -6.68 15.97 4.31
C SER A 164 -7.53 16.44 5.49
N TYR A 165 -6.90 16.63 6.65
CA TYR A 165 -7.52 17.22 7.84
C TYR A 165 -7.11 18.68 8.07
N SER A 166 -6.33 19.24 7.14
CA SER A 166 -6.00 20.67 7.10
C SER A 166 -6.91 21.35 6.07
N SER A 167 -7.84 22.17 6.52
CA SER A 167 -8.57 23.15 5.74
C SER A 167 -7.98 24.53 5.98
#